data_a2246517a503db516951403e406daaaa
#
_entry.id   a2246517a503db516951403e406daaaa
#
_cell.length_a   1.000
_cell.length_b   1.000
_cell.length_c   1.000
_cell.angle_alpha   90.00
_cell.angle_beta   90.00
_cell.angle_gamma   90.00
#
_symmetry.space_group_name_H-M   'P 1'
#
loop_
_entity.id
_entity.type
_entity.pdbx_description
1 polymer ?
#
loop_
_entity_poly.entity_id
_entity_poly.type
_entity_poly.pdbx_seq_one_letter_code
_entity_poly.pdbx_strand_id
1 'polypeptide(L)'
;RVMEFLSRKVKESRRFEGLELPPDTARSLYLLKFSAGLPAPSDATKRARLAEVTTQLESIYGKGKYCSPRLKGKGEDKKSECLELGELSKVLSKEKDYDLLLEVWKGWHSISPPMRSMYEEFVALGNEGAKELGFGNMAEIWKGGYDMSPADFEGEMNRLWTEVKPLYAKLHCFVRAKLSKQYGAEKVAPGGPIPA
;
A
#
# COMPACT_ATOMS: atom_id res chain seq x y z
N ARG A 1 19.36 7.92 9.62
CA ARG A 1 20.01 9.21 9.31
C ARG A 1 19.12 10.13 8.44
N VAL A 2 18.64 9.68 7.26
CA VAL A 2 17.81 10.54 6.37
C VAL A 2 16.49 10.92 7.03
N MET A 3 15.73 9.96 7.55
CA MET A 3 14.45 10.22 8.23
C MET A 3 14.62 11.13 9.45
N GLU A 4 15.68 10.92 10.24
CA GLU A 4 16.01 11.76 11.39
C GLU A 4 16.34 13.19 10.97
N PHE A 5 17.14 13.36 9.92
CA PHE A 5 17.48 14.67 9.36
C PHE A 5 16.22 15.40 8.89
N LEU A 6 15.36 14.73 8.11
CA LEU A 6 14.11 15.31 7.61
C LEU A 6 13.17 15.71 8.75
N SER A 7 12.92 14.81 9.71
CA SER A 7 12.07 15.11 10.87
C SER A 7 12.60 16.32 11.68
N ARG A 8 13.92 16.40 11.87
CA ARG A 8 14.54 17.55 12.52
C ARG A 8 14.32 18.85 11.71
N LYS A 9 14.53 18.79 10.39
CA LYS A 9 14.36 19.99 9.53
C LYS A 9 12.90 20.46 9.47
N VAL A 10 11.94 19.52 9.45
CA VAL A 10 10.52 19.86 9.58
C VAL A 10 10.23 20.53 10.92
N LYS A 11 10.77 20.02 12.04
CA LYS A 11 10.61 20.66 13.36
C LYS A 11 11.24 22.06 13.40
N GLU A 12 12.46 22.20 12.87
CA GLU A 12 13.16 23.52 12.82
C GLU A 12 12.42 24.54 11.94
N SER A 13 11.73 24.09 10.87
CA SER A 13 10.99 25.00 9.98
C SER A 13 9.77 25.65 10.65
N ARG A 14 9.26 25.07 11.75
CA ARG A 14 8.11 25.63 12.48
C ARG A 14 8.35 27.03 13.04
N ARG A 15 9.60 27.42 13.29
CA ARG A 15 9.96 28.76 13.72
C ARG A 15 9.57 29.87 12.72
N PHE A 16 9.26 29.49 11.49
CA PHE A 16 8.84 30.42 10.44
C PHE A 16 7.30 30.46 10.28
N GLU A 17 6.55 29.70 11.07
CA GLU A 17 5.09 29.70 11.03
C GLU A 17 4.55 31.05 11.53
N GLY A 18 3.59 31.60 10.79
CA GLY A 18 2.99 32.89 11.12
C GLY A 18 3.80 34.14 10.70
N LEU A 19 4.98 33.97 10.10
CA LEU A 19 5.74 35.07 9.53
C LEU A 19 5.25 35.43 8.12
N GLU A 20 5.27 36.72 7.77
CA GLU A 20 5.13 37.15 6.38
C GLU A 20 6.38 36.76 5.59
N LEU A 21 6.20 35.86 4.64
CA LEU A 21 7.28 35.30 3.81
C LEU A 21 6.97 35.52 2.33
N PRO A 22 7.99 35.64 1.48
CA PRO A 22 7.78 35.60 0.03
C PRO A 22 7.01 34.32 -0.38
N PRO A 23 6.08 34.41 -1.37
CA PRO A 23 5.21 33.28 -1.74
C PRO A 23 5.94 31.97 -2.02
N ASP A 24 7.06 32.02 -2.74
CA ASP A 24 7.86 30.83 -3.06
C ASP A 24 8.50 30.20 -1.82
N THR A 25 8.94 31.04 -0.87
CA THR A 25 9.50 30.58 0.41
C THR A 25 8.43 29.96 1.28
N ALA A 26 7.26 30.59 1.40
CA ALA A 26 6.11 30.06 2.12
C ALA A 26 5.68 28.69 1.53
N ARG A 27 5.62 28.60 0.20
CA ARG A 27 5.31 27.36 -0.50
C ARG A 27 6.34 26.25 -0.25
N SER A 28 7.62 26.58 -0.30
CA SER A 28 8.70 25.63 -0.03
C SER A 28 8.64 25.09 1.39
N LEU A 29 8.39 25.95 2.38
CA LEU A 29 8.21 25.52 3.78
C LEU A 29 6.95 24.69 3.98
N TYR A 30 5.85 25.02 3.28
CA TYR A 30 4.64 24.21 3.28
C TYR A 30 4.93 22.78 2.78
N LEU A 31 5.56 22.64 1.62
CA LEU A 31 5.91 21.33 1.05
C LEU A 31 6.90 20.55 1.93
N LEU A 32 7.82 21.24 2.61
CA LEU A 32 8.76 20.61 3.54
C LEU A 32 8.04 19.85 4.66
N LYS A 33 6.90 20.35 5.16
CA LYS A 33 6.13 19.70 6.23
C LYS A 33 5.71 18.27 5.87
N PHE A 34 5.41 18.02 4.58
CA PHE A 34 4.95 16.73 4.09
C PHE A 34 6.07 15.85 3.53
N SER A 35 7.31 16.36 3.49
CA SER A 35 8.46 15.61 2.94
C SER A 35 8.88 14.41 3.78
N ALA A 36 8.49 14.36 5.06
CA ALA A 36 8.74 13.23 5.94
C ALA A 36 7.69 12.11 5.71
N GLY A 37 7.71 11.48 4.55
CA GLY A 37 6.74 10.44 4.17
C GLY A 37 6.63 9.26 5.15
N LEU A 38 7.72 8.96 5.90
CA LEU A 38 7.73 8.08 7.07
C LEU A 38 8.34 8.85 8.23
N PRO A 39 7.53 9.53 9.06
CA PRO A 39 8.04 10.29 10.18
C PRO A 39 8.58 9.36 11.28
N ALA A 40 9.82 9.59 11.67
CA ALA A 40 10.48 8.80 12.71
C ALA A 40 10.33 9.46 14.08
N PRO A 41 10.04 8.69 15.16
CA PRO A 41 10.04 9.19 16.52
C PRO A 41 11.40 9.81 16.93
N SER A 42 11.37 10.79 17.82
CA SER A 42 12.58 11.40 18.35
C SER A 42 13.39 10.46 19.25
N ASP A 43 12.72 9.51 19.90
CA ASP A 43 13.35 8.46 20.68
C ASP A 43 14.24 7.59 19.79
N ALA A 44 15.51 7.43 20.18
CA ALA A 44 16.51 6.73 19.38
C ALA A 44 16.20 5.21 19.24
N THR A 45 15.68 4.60 20.31
CA THR A 45 15.32 3.17 20.32
C THR A 45 14.13 2.90 19.42
N LYS A 46 13.07 3.71 19.52
CA LYS A 46 11.88 3.59 18.67
C LYS A 46 12.21 3.86 17.21
N ARG A 47 13.07 4.84 16.94
CA ARG A 47 13.52 5.14 15.57
C ARG A 47 14.33 3.98 14.97
N ALA A 48 15.23 3.37 15.75
CA ALA A 48 15.95 2.17 15.31
C ALA A 48 14.98 1.02 15.04
N ARG A 49 14.01 0.82 15.92
CA ARG A 49 12.98 -0.22 15.76
C ARG A 49 12.11 0.00 14.52
N LEU A 50 11.69 1.23 14.23
CA LEU A 50 10.96 1.56 13.00
C LEU A 50 11.77 1.19 11.76
N ALA A 51 13.05 1.51 11.72
CA ALA A 51 13.92 1.15 10.60
C ALA A 51 14.07 -0.37 10.45
N GLU A 52 14.23 -1.09 11.55
CA GLU A 52 14.31 -2.55 11.56
C GLU A 52 13.04 -3.20 11.04
N VAL A 53 11.88 -2.81 11.57
CA VAL A 53 10.57 -3.33 11.15
C VAL A 53 10.31 -3.06 9.68
N THR A 54 10.60 -1.85 9.20
CA THR A 54 10.47 -1.50 7.77
C THR A 54 11.31 -2.44 6.91
N THR A 55 12.58 -2.62 7.26
CA THR A 55 13.50 -3.51 6.53
C THR A 55 13.03 -4.97 6.55
N GLN A 56 12.51 -5.44 7.69
CA GLN A 56 11.98 -6.80 7.82
C GLN A 56 10.76 -7.02 6.95
N LEU A 57 9.80 -6.08 6.95
CA LEU A 57 8.60 -6.13 6.10
C LEU A 57 8.97 -6.17 4.62
N GLU A 58 9.86 -5.29 4.18
CA GLU A 58 10.36 -5.26 2.80
C GLU A 58 11.09 -6.58 2.43
N SER A 59 11.89 -7.12 3.35
CA SER A 59 12.62 -8.37 3.14
C SER A 59 11.69 -9.57 3.02
N ILE A 60 10.66 -9.69 3.88
CA ILE A 60 9.68 -10.79 3.80
C ILE A 60 8.92 -10.70 2.48
N TYR A 61 8.43 -9.51 2.11
CA TYR A 61 7.72 -9.30 0.86
C TYR A 61 8.60 -9.57 -0.36
N GLY A 62 9.80 -9.00 -0.39
CA GLY A 62 10.73 -9.11 -1.53
C GLY A 62 11.31 -10.51 -1.75
N LYS A 63 11.41 -11.32 -0.68
CA LYS A 63 11.88 -12.73 -0.76
C LYS A 63 10.73 -13.73 -0.83
N GLY A 64 9.49 -13.26 -0.77
CA GLY A 64 8.30 -14.11 -0.76
C GLY A 64 8.23 -14.99 -1.99
N LYS A 65 7.95 -16.28 -1.77
CA LYS A 65 7.75 -17.29 -2.82
C LYS A 65 6.60 -18.19 -2.42
N TYR A 66 5.92 -18.72 -3.41
CA TYR A 66 4.99 -19.81 -3.21
C TYR A 66 5.43 -21.04 -4.01
N CYS A 67 5.40 -22.19 -3.39
CA CYS A 67 5.88 -23.46 -3.94
C CYS A 67 4.72 -24.45 -4.09
N SER A 68 4.56 -25.02 -5.28
CA SER A 68 3.62 -26.10 -5.55
C SER A 68 4.10 -26.94 -6.74
N PRO A 69 3.94 -28.28 -6.71
CA PRO A 69 4.24 -29.13 -7.88
C PRO A 69 3.50 -28.70 -9.16
N ARG A 70 2.31 -28.08 -9.01
CA ARG A 70 1.52 -27.56 -10.14
C ARG A 70 2.15 -26.35 -10.82
N LEU A 71 3.12 -25.69 -10.17
CA LEU A 71 3.85 -24.55 -10.71
C LEU A 71 5.10 -24.93 -11.50
N LYS A 72 5.50 -26.21 -11.47
CA LYS A 72 6.66 -26.68 -12.24
C LYS A 72 6.50 -26.37 -13.74
N GLY A 73 7.51 -25.73 -14.30
CA GLY A 73 7.49 -25.31 -15.70
C GLY A 73 6.68 -24.03 -15.99
N LYS A 74 6.14 -23.36 -14.98
CA LYS A 74 5.35 -22.12 -15.14
C LYS A 74 6.16 -20.83 -15.04
N GLY A 75 7.35 -20.87 -14.40
CA GLY A 75 8.25 -19.73 -14.25
C GLY A 75 9.34 -19.67 -15.31
N GLU A 76 10.27 -18.74 -15.13
CA GLU A 76 11.46 -18.60 -15.98
C GLU A 76 12.41 -19.78 -15.80
N ASP A 77 12.61 -20.24 -14.55
CA ASP A 77 13.23 -21.53 -14.26
C ASP A 77 12.18 -22.65 -14.31
N LYS A 78 12.06 -23.29 -15.46
CA LYS A 78 11.09 -24.38 -15.71
C LYS A 78 11.29 -25.61 -14.81
N LYS A 79 12.36 -25.67 -14.01
CA LYS A 79 12.59 -26.74 -13.05
C LYS A 79 12.07 -26.38 -11.66
N SER A 80 11.88 -25.09 -11.37
CA SER A 80 11.42 -24.60 -10.07
C SER A 80 9.93 -24.86 -9.88
N GLU A 81 9.59 -25.29 -8.69
CA GLU A 81 8.21 -25.39 -8.17
C GLU A 81 7.86 -24.18 -7.29
N CYS A 82 8.83 -23.27 -7.06
CA CYS A 82 8.70 -22.10 -6.22
C CYS A 82 8.83 -20.83 -7.07
N LEU A 83 7.78 -20.03 -7.11
CA LEU A 83 7.72 -18.80 -7.92
C LEU A 83 7.62 -17.56 -7.03
N GLU A 84 8.26 -16.49 -7.48
CA GLU A 84 8.17 -15.14 -6.90
C GLU A 84 6.91 -14.42 -7.41
N LEU A 85 6.56 -13.27 -6.78
CA LEU A 85 5.36 -12.50 -7.13
C LEU A 85 5.25 -12.20 -8.61
N GLY A 86 6.34 -11.78 -9.26
CA GLY A 86 6.35 -11.45 -10.69
C GLY A 86 5.98 -12.62 -11.58
N GLU A 87 6.45 -13.82 -11.25
CA GLU A 87 6.14 -15.05 -11.99
C GLU A 87 4.74 -15.57 -11.65
N LEU A 88 4.33 -15.52 -10.38
CA LEU A 88 2.96 -15.84 -9.96
C LEU A 88 1.94 -14.92 -10.64
N SER A 89 2.25 -13.63 -10.82
CA SER A 89 1.41 -12.68 -11.56
C SER A 89 1.28 -13.06 -13.04
N LYS A 90 2.37 -13.56 -13.65
CA LYS A 90 2.31 -14.11 -15.03
C LYS A 90 1.41 -15.34 -15.11
N VAL A 91 1.44 -16.22 -14.10
CA VAL A 91 0.53 -17.37 -14.01
C VAL A 91 -0.92 -16.88 -13.88
N LEU A 92 -1.20 -15.97 -12.93
CA LEU A 92 -2.54 -15.42 -12.70
C LEU A 92 -3.13 -14.75 -13.95
N SER A 93 -2.29 -14.13 -14.79
CA SER A 93 -2.74 -13.44 -16.01
C SER A 93 -2.97 -14.35 -17.21
N LYS A 94 -2.33 -15.54 -17.27
CA LYS A 94 -2.34 -16.40 -18.45
C LYS A 94 -3.08 -17.72 -18.24
N GLU A 95 -3.13 -18.22 -17.01
CA GLU A 95 -3.76 -19.48 -16.68
C GLU A 95 -5.29 -19.37 -16.75
N LYS A 96 -5.95 -20.47 -17.04
CA LYS A 96 -7.42 -20.57 -17.10
C LYS A 96 -7.99 -21.65 -16.18
N ASP A 97 -7.12 -22.45 -15.55
CA ASP A 97 -7.53 -23.41 -14.52
C ASP A 97 -7.86 -22.64 -13.24
N TYR A 98 -9.15 -22.53 -12.92
CA TYR A 98 -9.63 -21.80 -11.76
C TYR A 98 -9.01 -22.27 -10.45
N ASP A 99 -8.86 -23.60 -10.27
CA ASP A 99 -8.36 -24.16 -9.01
C ASP A 99 -6.86 -23.87 -8.85
N LEU A 100 -6.10 -23.82 -9.95
CA LEU A 100 -4.72 -23.36 -9.92
C LEU A 100 -4.61 -21.85 -9.66
N LEU A 101 -5.48 -21.04 -10.26
CA LEU A 101 -5.54 -19.60 -9.99
C LEU A 101 -5.83 -19.31 -8.50
N LEU A 102 -6.81 -19.99 -7.93
CA LEU A 102 -7.17 -19.86 -6.51
C LEU A 102 -6.03 -20.32 -5.60
N GLU A 103 -5.38 -21.45 -5.94
CA GLU A 103 -4.23 -21.97 -5.21
C GLU A 103 -3.08 -20.95 -5.20
N VAL A 104 -2.72 -20.41 -6.36
CA VAL A 104 -1.64 -19.42 -6.52
C VAL A 104 -1.95 -18.14 -5.74
N TRP A 105 -3.17 -17.65 -5.83
CA TRP A 105 -3.60 -16.46 -5.11
C TRP A 105 -3.50 -16.65 -3.58
N LYS A 106 -4.08 -17.74 -3.06
CA LYS A 106 -3.98 -18.09 -1.63
C LYS A 106 -2.54 -18.33 -1.19
N GLY A 107 -1.78 -19.03 -2.02
CA GLY A 107 -0.39 -19.37 -1.74
C GLY A 107 0.49 -18.15 -1.61
N TRP A 108 0.35 -17.16 -2.51
CA TRP A 108 1.05 -15.89 -2.37
C TRP A 108 0.68 -15.17 -1.07
N HIS A 109 -0.61 -15.09 -0.75
CA HIS A 109 -1.06 -14.39 0.45
C HIS A 109 -0.65 -15.08 1.76
N SER A 110 -0.16 -16.32 1.72
CA SER A 110 0.35 -17.01 2.90
C SER A 110 1.62 -16.40 3.50
N ILE A 111 2.30 -15.50 2.77
CA ILE A 111 3.43 -14.74 3.31
C ILE A 111 3.01 -13.63 4.28
N SER A 112 1.74 -13.17 4.22
CA SER A 112 1.27 -11.99 4.94
C SER A 112 1.02 -12.19 6.46
N PRO A 113 0.51 -13.35 6.95
CA PRO A 113 0.22 -13.53 8.37
C PRO A 113 1.38 -13.18 9.31
N PRO A 114 2.64 -13.59 9.05
CA PRO A 114 3.76 -13.22 9.92
C PRO A 114 4.14 -11.73 9.86
N MET A 115 3.67 -11.00 8.84
CA MET A 115 3.94 -9.57 8.70
C MET A 115 2.99 -8.70 9.53
N ARG A 116 1.83 -9.22 9.93
CA ARG A 116 0.73 -8.42 10.51
C ARG A 116 1.17 -7.65 11.75
N SER A 117 1.75 -8.31 12.75
CA SER A 117 2.18 -7.66 13.98
C SER A 117 3.27 -6.61 13.75
N MET A 118 4.19 -6.88 12.83
CA MET A 118 5.21 -5.91 12.43
C MET A 118 4.60 -4.70 11.72
N TYR A 119 3.56 -4.91 10.90
CA TYR A 119 2.87 -3.82 10.23
C TYR A 119 2.08 -2.95 11.22
N GLU A 120 1.44 -3.55 12.22
CA GLU A 120 0.79 -2.83 13.31
C GLU A 120 1.80 -1.98 14.10
N GLU A 121 2.97 -2.52 14.41
CA GLU A 121 4.07 -1.80 15.07
C GLU A 121 4.62 -0.65 14.19
N PHE A 122 4.82 -0.90 12.89
CA PHE A 122 5.22 0.11 11.91
C PHE A 122 4.24 1.29 11.91
N VAL A 123 2.94 1.03 11.87
CA VAL A 123 1.91 2.06 11.90
C VAL A 123 1.93 2.83 13.23
N ALA A 124 2.06 2.14 14.35
CA ALA A 124 2.12 2.78 15.67
C ALA A 124 3.32 3.73 15.80
N LEU A 125 4.50 3.27 15.42
CA LEU A 125 5.73 4.07 15.47
C LEU A 125 5.71 5.24 14.49
N GLY A 126 5.21 5.04 13.27
CA GLY A 126 5.07 6.11 12.29
C GLY A 126 4.05 7.17 12.74
N ASN A 127 2.94 6.76 13.35
CA ASN A 127 1.96 7.69 13.92
C ASN A 127 2.52 8.47 15.11
N GLU A 128 3.38 7.86 15.93
CA GLU A 128 4.07 8.58 17.00
C GLU A 128 4.97 9.68 16.40
N GLY A 129 5.77 9.34 15.39
CA GLY A 129 6.60 10.33 14.68
C GLY A 129 5.77 11.44 14.03
N ALA A 130 4.60 11.11 13.45
CA ALA A 130 3.69 12.11 12.88
C ALA A 130 3.16 13.10 13.94
N LYS A 131 2.77 12.59 15.11
CA LYS A 131 2.32 13.43 16.24
C LYS A 131 3.41 14.37 16.71
N GLU A 132 4.65 13.94 16.77
CA GLU A 132 5.79 14.80 17.10
C GLU A 132 6.02 15.92 16.07
N LEU A 133 5.60 15.70 14.82
CA LEU A 133 5.61 16.71 13.76
C LEU A 133 4.33 17.56 13.74
N GLY A 134 3.39 17.36 14.69
CA GLY A 134 2.16 18.13 14.82
C GLY A 134 1.00 17.67 13.96
N PHE A 135 1.08 16.46 13.42
CA PHE A 135 -0.03 15.82 12.70
C PHE A 135 -0.73 14.79 13.61
N GLY A 136 -1.99 14.49 13.35
CA GLY A 136 -2.73 13.48 14.10
C GLY A 136 -2.22 12.05 13.82
N ASN A 137 -1.78 11.80 12.60
CA ASN A 137 -1.27 10.49 12.14
C ASN A 137 -0.52 10.63 10.79
N MET A 138 0.09 9.52 10.33
CA MET A 138 0.79 9.48 9.02
C MET A 138 -0.12 9.79 7.84
N ALA A 139 -1.40 9.40 7.88
CA ALA A 139 -2.31 9.62 6.77
C ALA A 139 -2.55 11.10 6.51
N GLU A 140 -2.51 11.97 7.54
CA GLU A 140 -2.58 13.42 7.36
C GLU A 140 -1.36 13.95 6.61
N ILE A 141 -0.16 13.43 6.90
CA ILE A 141 1.05 13.80 6.16
C ILE A 141 0.92 13.40 4.70
N TRP A 142 0.49 12.18 4.42
CA TRP A 142 0.35 11.68 3.04
C TRP A 142 -0.72 12.43 2.25
N LYS A 143 -1.85 12.77 2.87
CA LYS A 143 -2.92 13.55 2.24
C LYS A 143 -2.52 15.02 1.99
N GLY A 144 -1.65 15.57 2.84
CA GLY A 144 -1.24 16.98 2.73
C GLY A 144 -0.53 17.35 1.43
N GLY A 145 0.06 16.38 0.73
CA GLY A 145 0.67 16.58 -0.59
C GLY A 145 -0.32 16.92 -1.72
N TYR A 146 -1.62 16.77 -1.49
CA TYR A 146 -2.67 17.09 -2.46
C TYR A 146 -3.19 18.53 -2.39
N ASP A 147 -2.54 19.39 -1.60
CA ASP A 147 -2.90 20.82 -1.44
C ASP A 147 -4.33 21.07 -0.92
N MET A 148 -4.84 20.16 -0.13
CA MET A 148 -6.16 20.26 0.50
C MET A 148 -6.12 19.69 1.92
N SER A 149 -7.11 20.05 2.74
CA SER A 149 -7.25 19.46 4.06
C SER A 149 -7.56 17.95 3.95
N PRO A 150 -7.26 17.12 4.98
CA PRO A 150 -7.65 15.71 5.00
C PRO A 150 -9.16 15.48 4.80
N ALA A 151 -10.00 16.38 5.29
CA ALA A 151 -11.46 16.31 5.13
C ALA A 151 -11.88 16.64 3.69
N ASP A 152 -11.29 17.69 3.09
CA ASP A 152 -11.56 18.05 1.69
C ASP A 152 -11.09 16.94 0.75
N PHE A 153 -9.92 16.33 1.02
CA PHE A 153 -9.43 15.18 0.27
C PHE A 153 -10.42 14.01 0.31
N GLU A 154 -10.95 13.69 1.49
CA GLU A 154 -11.96 12.62 1.63
C GLU A 154 -13.26 12.98 0.88
N GLY A 155 -13.72 14.23 0.98
CA GLY A 155 -14.87 14.74 0.25
C GLY A 155 -14.69 14.61 -1.26
N GLU A 156 -13.53 15.00 -1.77
CA GLU A 156 -13.21 14.90 -3.20
C GLU A 156 -13.12 13.46 -3.69
N MET A 157 -12.51 12.55 -2.92
CA MET A 157 -12.47 11.13 -3.28
C MET A 157 -13.88 10.51 -3.32
N ASN A 158 -14.74 10.86 -2.37
CA ASN A 158 -16.13 10.41 -2.34
C ASN A 158 -16.94 10.97 -3.52
N ARG A 159 -16.72 12.23 -3.89
CA ARG A 159 -17.32 12.85 -5.07
C ARG A 159 -16.93 12.11 -6.35
N LEU A 160 -15.62 11.93 -6.57
CA LEU A 160 -15.08 11.21 -7.74
C LEU A 160 -15.60 9.78 -7.80
N TRP A 161 -15.63 9.08 -6.67
CA TRP A 161 -16.19 7.73 -6.61
C TRP A 161 -17.66 7.70 -7.02
N THR A 162 -18.45 8.65 -6.55
CA THR A 162 -19.88 8.75 -6.90
C THR A 162 -20.09 8.93 -8.41
N GLU A 163 -19.23 9.72 -9.06
CA GLU A 163 -19.29 9.96 -10.51
C GLU A 163 -18.83 8.73 -11.32
N VAL A 164 -17.80 8.02 -10.86
CA VAL A 164 -17.24 6.86 -11.58
C VAL A 164 -18.03 5.58 -11.31
N LYS A 165 -18.67 5.47 -10.15
CA LYS A 165 -19.37 4.26 -9.68
C LYS A 165 -20.34 3.66 -10.70
N PRO A 166 -21.17 4.44 -11.44
CA PRO A 166 -22.10 3.87 -12.43
C PRO A 166 -21.37 3.15 -13.58
N LEU A 167 -20.26 3.72 -14.06
CA LEU A 167 -19.43 3.10 -15.09
C LEU A 167 -18.75 1.84 -14.54
N TYR A 168 -18.17 1.93 -13.35
CA TYR A 168 -17.52 0.80 -12.67
C TYR A 168 -18.51 -0.37 -12.47
N ALA A 169 -19.73 -0.09 -12.00
CA ALA A 169 -20.75 -1.11 -11.79
C ALA A 169 -21.14 -1.84 -13.09
N LYS A 170 -21.27 -1.12 -14.21
CA LYS A 170 -21.53 -1.72 -15.53
C LYS A 170 -20.35 -2.59 -16.00
N LEU A 171 -19.12 -2.09 -15.86
CA LEU A 171 -17.91 -2.84 -16.20
C LEU A 171 -17.79 -4.11 -15.35
N HIS A 172 -17.98 -3.98 -14.04
CA HIS A 172 -17.94 -5.11 -13.10
C HIS A 172 -19.01 -6.17 -13.46
N CYS A 173 -20.24 -5.74 -13.80
CA CYS A 173 -21.31 -6.64 -14.24
C CYS A 173 -20.92 -7.38 -15.53
N PHE A 174 -20.39 -6.68 -16.53
CA PHE A 174 -19.93 -7.27 -17.78
C PHE A 174 -18.82 -8.31 -17.57
N VAL A 175 -17.77 -7.94 -16.79
CA VAL A 175 -16.64 -8.84 -16.48
C VAL A 175 -17.14 -10.06 -15.72
N ARG A 176 -17.98 -9.90 -14.70
CA ARG A 176 -18.57 -11.00 -13.94
C ARG A 176 -19.35 -11.98 -14.83
N ALA A 177 -20.17 -11.47 -15.74
CA ALA A 177 -20.93 -12.31 -16.68
C ALA A 177 -19.98 -13.13 -17.59
N LYS A 178 -18.89 -12.51 -18.07
CA LYS A 178 -17.85 -13.22 -18.86
C LYS A 178 -17.16 -14.31 -18.04
N LEU A 179 -16.76 -14.01 -16.82
CA LEU A 179 -16.09 -14.98 -15.94
C LEU A 179 -17.03 -16.09 -15.48
N SER A 180 -18.30 -15.79 -15.18
CA SER A 180 -19.31 -16.79 -14.87
C SER A 180 -19.54 -17.76 -16.05
N LYS A 181 -19.52 -17.26 -17.28
CA LYS A 181 -19.59 -18.12 -18.48
C LYS A 181 -18.34 -18.98 -18.64
N GLN A 182 -17.17 -18.47 -18.25
CA GLN A 182 -15.89 -19.21 -18.38
C GLN A 182 -15.69 -20.27 -17.31
N TYR A 183 -16.02 -19.95 -16.04
CA TYR A 183 -15.69 -20.77 -14.88
C TYR A 183 -16.90 -21.47 -14.24
N GLY A 184 -18.12 -21.14 -14.66
CA GLY A 184 -19.36 -21.65 -14.06
C GLY A 184 -19.92 -20.74 -12.98
N ALA A 185 -21.23 -20.79 -12.82
CA ALA A 185 -21.95 -19.95 -11.84
C ALA A 185 -21.68 -20.35 -10.38
N GLU A 186 -21.23 -21.57 -10.14
CA GLU A 186 -20.84 -22.08 -8.82
C GLU A 186 -19.52 -21.44 -8.33
N LYS A 187 -18.63 -21.06 -9.25
CA LYS A 187 -17.35 -20.39 -8.95
C LYS A 187 -17.45 -18.88 -9.06
N VAL A 188 -18.22 -18.39 -10.02
CA VAL A 188 -18.46 -16.96 -10.22
C VAL A 188 -19.95 -16.70 -10.28
N ALA A 189 -20.58 -16.48 -9.14
CA ALA A 189 -22.02 -16.27 -9.04
C ALA A 189 -22.49 -15.06 -9.91
N PRO A 190 -23.68 -15.14 -10.53
CA PRO A 190 -24.26 -14.05 -11.34
C PRO A 190 -24.43 -12.73 -10.58
N GLY A 191 -24.63 -12.80 -9.24
CA GLY A 191 -24.68 -11.68 -8.32
C GLY A 191 -23.58 -11.79 -7.28
N GLY A 192 -22.99 -10.66 -6.84
CA GLY A 192 -21.94 -10.66 -5.82
C GLY A 192 -20.55 -10.29 -6.32
N PRO A 193 -19.50 -10.47 -5.50
CA PRO A 193 -18.14 -10.15 -5.85
C PRO A 193 -17.58 -11.09 -6.94
N ILE A 194 -16.61 -10.59 -7.69
CA ILE A 194 -15.77 -11.41 -8.55
C ILE A 194 -14.66 -11.97 -7.66
N PRO A 195 -14.38 -13.28 -7.70
CA PRO A 195 -13.21 -13.85 -7.01
C PRO A 195 -11.91 -13.19 -7.49
N ALA A 196 -10.99 -12.96 -6.53
CA ALA A 196 -9.71 -12.33 -6.81
C ALA A 196 -8.76 -13.29 -7.54
#